data_260b806485a3553c3936d387ac548c7f
#
_entry.id   260b806485a3553c3936d387ac548c7f
#
_cell.length_a   1.000
_cell.length_b   1.000
_cell.length_c   1.000
_cell.angle_alpha   90.00
_cell.angle_beta   90.00
_cell.angle_gamma   90.00
#
_symmetry.space_group_name_H-M   'P 1'
#
loop_
_entity.id
_entity.type
_entity.pdbx_description
1 polymer ?
#
loop_
_entity_poly.entity_id
_entity_poly.type
_entity_poly.pdbx_seq_one_letter_code
_entity_poly.pdbx_strand_id
1 'polypeptide(L)'
;YLLEGLMLSLISASRKAIVNQEDYEARSNIMWCATMGLNKILGLSKTQDWEVHMIEHQLGAYTDCAHGIGLAIISPAYYRYIYRDGLHRFVRYAKVVWGVEDKGQGDEAIALEGINRLEAFIAELGIPATLREVGATEEMLPLIANSTIPGGGYKQLNAEDILAILKACY
;
A
#
# COMPACT_ATOMS: atom_id res chain seq x y z
N TYR A 1 -2.01 13.64 -11.57
CA TYR A 1 -2.75 14.69 -10.84
C TYR A 1 -4.06 14.17 -10.22
N LEU A 2 -4.96 13.52 -11.00
CA LEU A 2 -6.24 13.06 -10.48
C LEU A 2 -6.09 12.05 -9.32
N LEU A 3 -5.23 11.04 -9.50
CA LEU A 3 -4.93 10.04 -8.46
C LEU A 3 -4.26 10.68 -7.22
N GLU A 4 -3.38 11.64 -7.44
CA GLU A 4 -2.70 12.37 -6.36
C GLU A 4 -3.69 13.17 -5.51
N GLY A 5 -4.61 13.90 -6.17
CA GLY A 5 -5.69 14.63 -5.49
C GLY A 5 -6.61 13.68 -4.70
N LEU A 6 -6.89 12.49 -5.25
CA LEU A 6 -7.68 11.48 -4.55
C LEU A 6 -6.98 10.96 -3.29
N MET A 7 -5.68 10.67 -3.38
CA MET A 7 -4.88 10.24 -2.22
C MET A 7 -4.83 11.32 -1.13
N LEU A 8 -4.61 12.59 -1.50
CA LEU A 8 -4.61 13.71 -0.56
C LEU A 8 -5.96 13.87 0.15
N SER A 9 -7.07 13.76 -0.60
CA SER A 9 -8.43 13.80 -0.04
C SER A 9 -8.66 12.63 0.93
N LEU A 10 -8.24 11.42 0.56
CA LEU A 10 -8.39 10.22 1.40
C LEU A 10 -7.58 10.35 2.70
N ILE A 11 -6.32 10.78 2.64
CA ILE A 11 -5.46 10.97 3.82
C ILE A 11 -6.09 12.00 4.78
N SER A 12 -6.54 13.14 4.24
CA SER A 12 -7.18 14.18 5.04
C SER A 12 -8.48 13.68 5.70
N ALA A 13 -9.34 13.01 4.94
CA ALA A 13 -10.61 12.49 5.43
C ALA A 13 -10.41 11.37 6.47
N SER A 14 -9.44 10.47 6.25
CA SER A 14 -9.14 9.39 7.20
C SER A 14 -8.69 9.94 8.55
N ARG A 15 -7.83 10.97 8.58
CA ARG A 15 -7.39 11.62 9.82
C ARG A 15 -8.54 12.24 10.60
N LYS A 16 -9.53 12.82 9.92
CA LYS A 16 -10.74 13.33 10.58
C LYS A 16 -11.61 12.18 11.11
N ALA A 17 -11.80 11.15 10.31
CA ALA A 17 -12.66 10.02 10.66
C ALA A 17 -12.16 9.21 11.87
N ILE A 18 -10.85 9.07 12.08
CA ILE A 18 -10.31 8.39 13.28
C ILE A 18 -10.51 9.19 14.55
N VAL A 19 -10.61 10.53 14.47
CA VAL A 19 -10.89 11.39 15.62
C VAL A 19 -12.39 11.43 15.93
N ASN A 20 -13.22 11.48 14.88
CA ASN A 20 -14.68 11.45 15.01
C ASN A 20 -15.28 10.50 13.96
N GLN A 21 -15.62 9.30 14.39
CA GLN A 21 -16.17 8.26 13.51
C GLN A 21 -17.57 8.60 12.96
N GLU A 22 -18.26 9.57 13.53
CA GLU A 22 -19.56 10.03 13.07
C GLU A 22 -19.49 11.28 12.15
N ASP A 23 -18.28 11.77 11.85
CA ASP A 23 -18.08 12.87 10.91
C ASP A 23 -18.57 12.47 9.50
N TYR A 24 -19.77 12.96 9.15
CA TYR A 24 -20.41 12.63 7.87
C TYR A 24 -19.56 13.07 6.67
N GLU A 25 -18.95 14.27 6.73
CA GLU A 25 -18.13 14.77 5.63
C GLU A 25 -16.88 13.90 5.42
N ALA A 26 -16.19 13.55 6.50
CA ALA A 26 -15.03 12.68 6.43
C ALA A 26 -15.40 11.30 5.85
N ARG A 27 -16.47 10.67 6.37
CA ARG A 27 -16.93 9.35 5.90
C ARG A 27 -17.38 9.37 4.44
N SER A 28 -18.15 10.38 4.03
CA SER A 28 -18.59 10.52 2.64
C SER A 28 -17.44 10.71 1.68
N ASN A 29 -16.41 11.49 2.06
CA ASN A 29 -15.18 11.64 1.27
C ASN A 29 -14.39 10.33 1.17
N ILE A 30 -14.28 9.54 2.24
CA ILE A 30 -13.65 8.21 2.21
C ILE A 30 -14.39 7.28 1.23
N MET A 31 -15.72 7.21 1.33
CA MET A 31 -16.55 6.39 0.43
C MET A 31 -16.40 6.83 -1.03
N TRP A 32 -16.39 8.14 -1.28
CA TRP A 32 -16.18 8.68 -2.62
C TRP A 32 -14.79 8.33 -3.16
N CYS A 33 -13.74 8.50 -2.34
CA CYS A 33 -12.38 8.13 -2.71
C CYS A 33 -12.26 6.64 -3.03
N ALA A 34 -12.89 5.76 -2.23
CA ALA A 34 -12.92 4.33 -2.48
C ALA A 34 -13.61 4.01 -3.82
N THR A 35 -14.76 4.61 -4.09
CA THR A 35 -15.49 4.46 -5.35
C THR A 35 -14.63 4.88 -6.55
N MET A 36 -13.99 6.05 -6.48
CA MET A 36 -13.15 6.57 -7.56
C MET A 36 -11.87 5.75 -7.72
N GLY A 37 -11.32 5.20 -6.66
CA GLY A 37 -10.14 4.33 -6.69
C GLY A 37 -10.40 3.01 -7.45
N LEU A 38 -11.62 2.45 -7.34
CA LEU A 38 -11.94 1.12 -7.87
C LEU A 38 -12.77 1.13 -9.16
N ASN A 39 -13.42 2.23 -9.54
CA ASN A 39 -14.30 2.31 -10.71
C ASN A 39 -13.56 2.27 -12.07
N LYS A 40 -12.26 2.02 -12.06
CA LYS A 40 -11.35 1.89 -13.21
C LYS A 40 -11.00 3.19 -13.95
N ILE A 41 -11.63 4.33 -13.63
CA ILE A 41 -11.36 5.60 -14.32
C ILE A 41 -9.89 6.03 -14.18
N LEU A 42 -9.30 5.77 -13.02
CA LEU A 42 -7.88 6.10 -12.74
C LEU A 42 -6.88 5.17 -13.45
N GLY A 43 -7.35 4.01 -13.87
CA GLY A 43 -6.56 3.01 -14.60
C GLY A 43 -6.60 3.14 -16.11
N LEU A 44 -7.45 4.02 -16.66
CA LEU A 44 -7.56 4.19 -18.12
C LEU A 44 -6.22 4.60 -18.73
N SER A 45 -5.84 3.94 -19.81
CA SER A 45 -4.59 4.15 -20.55
C SER A 45 -3.31 3.93 -19.71
N LYS A 46 -3.38 3.09 -18.68
CA LYS A 46 -2.24 2.75 -17.82
C LYS A 46 -2.16 1.25 -17.57
N THR A 47 -0.94 0.74 -17.48
CA THR A 47 -0.71 -0.56 -16.84
C THR A 47 -0.93 -0.41 -15.35
N GLN A 48 -1.75 -1.29 -14.79
CA GLN A 48 -2.06 -1.32 -13.35
C GLN A 48 -1.21 -2.39 -12.67
N ASP A 49 -0.81 -2.10 -11.45
CA ASP A 49 -0.13 -3.02 -10.57
C ASP A 49 -1.13 -3.53 -9.52
N TRP A 50 -1.38 -4.82 -9.55
CA TRP A 50 -2.30 -5.51 -8.62
C TRP A 50 -1.56 -6.47 -7.67
N GLU A 51 -0.22 -6.40 -7.63
CA GLU A 51 0.61 -7.39 -6.94
C GLU A 51 0.29 -7.50 -5.46
N VAL A 52 0.11 -6.37 -4.76
CA VAL A 52 -0.26 -6.39 -3.34
C VAL A 52 -1.60 -7.09 -3.12
N HIS A 53 -2.57 -6.90 -4.03
CA HIS A 53 -3.85 -7.60 -3.97
C HIS A 53 -3.70 -9.10 -4.19
N MET A 54 -2.84 -9.53 -5.13
CA MET A 54 -2.61 -10.94 -5.40
C MET A 54 -1.98 -11.64 -4.19
N ILE A 55 -1.03 -11.00 -3.53
CA ILE A 55 -0.40 -11.52 -2.31
C ILE A 55 -1.43 -11.54 -1.16
N GLU A 56 -2.18 -10.46 -0.99
CA GLU A 56 -3.15 -10.31 0.10
C GLU A 56 -4.31 -11.30 -0.03
N HIS A 57 -4.79 -11.60 -1.23
CA HIS A 57 -5.84 -12.61 -1.41
C HIS A 57 -5.41 -13.98 -0.87
N GLN A 58 -4.13 -14.34 -1.00
CA GLN A 58 -3.61 -15.56 -0.41
C GLN A 58 -3.46 -15.43 1.12
N LEU A 59 -2.98 -14.30 1.61
CA LEU A 59 -2.93 -14.03 3.06
C LEU A 59 -4.33 -14.18 3.67
N GLY A 60 -5.34 -13.55 3.10
CA GLY A 60 -6.73 -13.63 3.56
C GLY A 60 -7.28 -15.05 3.54
N ALA A 61 -6.92 -15.86 2.53
CA ALA A 61 -7.32 -17.26 2.45
C ALA A 61 -6.76 -18.11 3.60
N TYR A 62 -5.59 -17.79 4.12
CA TYR A 62 -4.96 -18.52 5.23
C TYR A 62 -5.31 -17.96 6.62
N THR A 63 -5.64 -16.67 6.73
CA THR A 63 -5.76 -16.00 8.03
C THR A 63 -7.14 -15.43 8.32
N ASP A 64 -8.02 -15.36 7.31
CA ASP A 64 -9.31 -14.64 7.37
C ASP A 64 -9.13 -13.14 7.73
N CYS A 65 -7.95 -12.58 7.44
CA CYS A 65 -7.64 -11.18 7.66
C CYS A 65 -8.54 -10.28 6.82
N ALA A 66 -9.02 -9.19 7.39
CA ALA A 66 -9.77 -8.19 6.63
C ALA A 66 -8.91 -7.62 5.51
N HIS A 67 -9.44 -7.63 4.27
CA HIS A 67 -8.72 -7.30 3.03
C HIS A 67 -7.91 -5.98 3.12
N GLY A 68 -8.54 -4.90 3.58
CA GLY A 68 -7.86 -3.60 3.71
C GLY A 68 -6.70 -3.60 4.70
N ILE A 69 -6.78 -4.41 5.76
CA ILE A 69 -5.71 -4.55 6.75
C ILE A 69 -4.52 -5.29 6.13
N GLY A 70 -4.76 -6.41 5.46
CA GLY A 70 -3.71 -7.16 4.77
C GLY A 70 -3.00 -6.31 3.70
N LEU A 71 -3.76 -5.56 2.89
CA LEU A 71 -3.18 -4.62 1.92
C LEU A 71 -2.28 -3.58 2.60
N ALA A 72 -2.71 -3.02 3.73
CA ALA A 72 -1.97 -1.98 4.43
C ALA A 72 -0.64 -2.50 5.00
N ILE A 73 -0.64 -3.71 5.57
CA ILE A 73 0.58 -4.34 6.12
C ILE A 73 1.59 -4.66 5.01
N ILE A 74 1.14 -5.24 3.89
CA ILE A 74 2.01 -5.69 2.80
C ILE A 74 2.57 -4.51 1.99
N SER A 75 1.79 -3.43 1.79
CA SER A 75 2.14 -2.35 0.87
C SER A 75 3.50 -1.69 1.14
N PRO A 76 3.88 -1.30 2.37
CA PRO A 76 5.18 -0.69 2.61
C PRO A 76 6.36 -1.61 2.27
N ALA A 77 6.27 -2.89 2.63
CA ALA A 77 7.30 -3.89 2.33
C ALA A 77 7.43 -4.11 0.82
N TYR A 78 6.29 -4.26 0.13
CA TYR A 78 6.24 -4.38 -1.31
C TYR A 78 6.86 -3.16 -2.00
N TYR A 79 6.48 -1.94 -1.61
CA TYR A 79 7.01 -0.73 -2.22
C TYR A 79 8.52 -0.56 -1.98
N ARG A 80 9.04 -0.94 -0.81
CA ARG A 80 10.49 -0.99 -0.56
C ARG A 80 11.20 -2.01 -1.44
N TYR A 81 10.52 -3.06 -1.84
CA TYR A 81 11.09 -4.08 -2.72
C TYR A 81 11.22 -3.60 -4.17
N ILE A 82 10.22 -2.83 -4.67
CA ILE A 82 10.13 -2.47 -6.09
C ILE A 82 10.47 -1.02 -6.43
N TYR A 83 10.66 -0.13 -5.45
CA TYR A 83 10.72 1.32 -5.71
C TYR A 83 11.78 1.73 -6.74
N ARG A 84 12.88 0.99 -6.85
CA ARG A 84 13.95 1.27 -7.82
C ARG A 84 13.48 1.05 -9.26
N ASP A 85 12.61 0.08 -9.49
CA ASP A 85 12.06 -0.24 -10.80
C ASP A 85 11.07 0.83 -11.30
N GLY A 86 10.48 1.60 -10.37
CA GLY A 86 9.59 2.72 -10.65
C GLY A 86 10.03 4.04 -10.02
N LEU A 87 11.33 4.27 -9.81
CA LEU A 87 11.89 5.32 -8.95
C LEU A 87 11.25 6.71 -9.17
N HIS A 88 11.13 7.15 -10.42
CA HIS A 88 10.54 8.45 -10.75
C HIS A 88 9.08 8.61 -10.24
N ARG A 89 8.32 7.52 -10.15
CA ARG A 89 6.95 7.53 -9.62
C ARG A 89 6.94 7.59 -8.10
N PHE A 90 7.83 6.85 -7.46
CA PHE A 90 7.97 6.90 -5.99
C PHE A 90 8.48 8.26 -5.51
N VAL A 91 9.43 8.88 -6.24
CA VAL A 91 9.87 10.26 -5.98
C VAL A 91 8.70 11.24 -6.09
N ARG A 92 7.92 11.14 -7.18
CA ARG A 92 6.75 11.99 -7.36
C ARG A 92 5.69 11.77 -6.28
N TYR A 93 5.43 10.52 -5.91
CA TYR A 93 4.53 10.16 -4.81
C TYR A 93 4.99 10.78 -3.48
N ALA A 94 6.27 10.67 -3.17
CA ALA A 94 6.83 11.26 -1.97
C ALA A 94 6.68 12.78 -1.93
N LYS A 95 7.02 13.46 -3.03
CA LYS A 95 6.96 14.93 -3.10
C LYS A 95 5.52 15.46 -3.12
N VAL A 96 4.64 14.86 -3.91
CA VAL A 96 3.29 15.40 -4.15
C VAL A 96 2.29 14.96 -3.09
N VAL A 97 2.31 13.69 -2.69
CA VAL A 97 1.33 13.16 -1.74
C VAL A 97 1.77 13.39 -0.30
N TRP A 98 3.06 13.20 -0.04
CA TRP A 98 3.61 13.27 1.32
C TRP A 98 4.35 14.57 1.63
N GLY A 99 4.54 15.47 0.65
CA GLY A 99 5.21 16.74 0.87
C GLY A 99 6.69 16.59 1.24
N VAL A 100 7.37 15.54 0.75
CA VAL A 100 8.81 15.35 0.97
C VAL A 100 9.59 16.41 0.21
N GLU A 101 10.35 17.24 0.91
CA GLU A 101 11.20 18.25 0.32
C GLU A 101 12.47 17.63 -0.27
N ASP A 102 12.88 18.17 -1.41
CA ASP A 102 14.16 17.85 -2.02
C ASP A 102 15.25 18.78 -1.42
N LYS A 103 16.12 18.20 -0.62
CA LYS A 103 17.25 18.89 0.03
C LYS A 103 18.60 18.43 -0.54
N GLY A 104 18.59 17.81 -1.72
CA GLY A 104 19.78 17.25 -2.35
C GLY A 104 20.16 15.85 -1.85
N GLN A 105 19.27 15.16 -1.13
CA GLN A 105 19.51 13.81 -0.58
C GLN A 105 19.47 12.69 -1.62
N GLY A 106 19.05 13.00 -2.84
CA GLY A 106 18.93 12.05 -3.95
C GLY A 106 17.58 11.33 -4.02
N ASP A 107 17.26 10.86 -5.21
CA ASP A 107 15.95 10.31 -5.55
C ASP A 107 15.56 9.06 -4.73
N GLU A 108 16.51 8.15 -4.46
CA GLU A 108 16.24 6.96 -3.65
C GLU A 108 15.83 7.34 -2.22
N ALA A 109 16.54 8.28 -1.61
CA ALA A 109 16.21 8.74 -0.25
C ALA A 109 14.84 9.43 -0.19
N ILE A 110 14.50 10.22 -1.22
CA ILE A 110 13.17 10.85 -1.34
C ILE A 110 12.07 9.78 -1.47
N ALA A 111 12.28 8.80 -2.33
CA ALA A 111 11.32 7.72 -2.55
C ALA A 111 11.08 6.91 -1.26
N LEU A 112 12.14 6.52 -0.56
CA LEU A 112 12.07 5.79 0.71
C LEU A 112 11.37 6.60 1.79
N GLU A 113 11.64 7.91 1.88
CA GLU A 113 10.94 8.78 2.83
C GLU A 113 9.43 8.83 2.54
N GLY A 114 9.01 8.82 1.28
CA GLY A 114 7.59 8.72 0.92
C GLY A 114 6.95 7.41 1.40
N ILE A 115 7.67 6.30 1.32
CA ILE A 115 7.21 5.00 1.82
C ILE A 115 7.17 5.01 3.36
N ASN A 116 8.16 5.60 4.03
CA ASN A 116 8.16 5.75 5.48
C ASN A 116 6.95 6.57 5.97
N ARG A 117 6.56 7.62 5.26
CA ARG A 117 5.37 8.42 5.60
C ARG A 117 4.07 7.66 5.38
N LEU A 118 3.99 6.80 4.37
CA LEU A 118 2.85 5.88 4.22
C LEU A 118 2.75 4.93 5.41
N GLU A 119 3.85 4.32 5.82
CA GLU A 119 3.89 3.40 6.96
C GLU A 119 3.50 4.10 8.27
N ALA A 120 4.02 5.31 8.49
CA ALA A 120 3.63 6.14 9.63
C ALA A 120 2.14 6.50 9.61
N PHE A 121 1.57 6.79 8.44
CA PHE A 121 0.13 7.04 8.29
C PHE A 121 -0.71 5.79 8.58
N ILE A 122 -0.29 4.61 8.13
CA ILE A 122 -0.94 3.34 8.45
C ILE A 122 -0.96 3.12 9.97
N ALA A 123 0.16 3.37 10.64
CA ALA A 123 0.25 3.29 12.10
C ALA A 123 -0.62 4.35 12.81
N GLU A 124 -0.70 5.57 12.28
CA GLU A 124 -1.60 6.64 12.76
C GLU A 124 -3.07 6.20 12.74
N LEU A 125 -3.47 5.40 11.75
CA LEU A 125 -4.82 4.85 11.64
C LEU A 125 -5.08 3.67 12.60
N GLY A 126 -4.10 3.22 13.37
CA GLY A 126 -4.23 2.10 14.30
C GLY A 126 -4.28 0.74 13.62
N ILE A 127 -3.79 0.61 12.40
CA ILE A 127 -3.73 -0.65 11.66
C ILE A 127 -2.55 -1.48 12.19
N PRO A 128 -2.71 -2.81 12.36
CA PRO A 128 -1.61 -3.71 12.74
C PRO A 128 -0.39 -3.54 11.84
N ALA A 129 0.81 -3.65 12.42
CA ALA A 129 2.07 -3.41 11.73
C ALA A 129 2.61 -4.66 11.03
N THR A 130 2.24 -5.86 11.50
CA THR A 130 2.85 -7.11 11.07
C THR A 130 1.82 -8.18 10.70
N LEU A 131 2.24 -9.13 9.87
CA LEU A 131 1.41 -10.28 9.50
C LEU A 131 1.11 -11.20 10.70
N ARG A 132 1.98 -11.22 11.72
CA ARG A 132 1.74 -11.96 12.97
C ARG A 132 0.51 -11.48 13.72
N GLU A 133 0.32 -10.17 13.76
CA GLU A 133 -0.81 -9.55 14.46
C GLU A 133 -2.16 -9.88 13.82
N VAL A 134 -2.16 -10.33 12.56
CA VAL A 134 -3.35 -10.78 11.84
C VAL A 134 -3.43 -12.30 11.69
N GLY A 135 -2.66 -13.04 12.49
CA GLY A 135 -2.75 -14.50 12.60
C GLY A 135 -1.91 -15.30 11.63
N ALA A 136 -1.04 -14.66 10.83
CA ALA A 136 -0.11 -15.41 9.99
C ALA A 136 0.96 -16.09 10.83
N THR A 137 1.33 -17.32 10.47
CA THR A 137 2.47 -18.04 11.03
C THR A 137 3.61 -18.12 10.04
N GLU A 138 4.83 -18.38 10.52
CA GLU A 138 6.01 -18.45 9.66
C GLU A 138 5.89 -19.54 8.60
N GLU A 139 5.23 -20.66 8.92
CA GLU A 139 4.97 -21.77 8.01
C GLU A 139 4.00 -21.40 6.89
N MET A 140 3.11 -20.41 7.09
CA MET A 140 2.19 -19.94 6.08
C MET A 140 2.89 -19.10 5.00
N LEU A 141 3.99 -18.41 5.32
CA LEU A 141 4.63 -17.48 4.39
C LEU A 141 5.05 -18.14 3.05
N PRO A 142 5.75 -19.29 3.06
CA PRO A 142 6.08 -19.97 1.80
C PRO A 142 4.83 -20.52 1.07
N LEU A 143 3.77 -20.88 1.79
CA LEU A 143 2.52 -21.34 1.18
C LEU A 143 1.82 -20.18 0.46
N ILE A 144 1.71 -19.03 1.09
CA ILE A 144 1.18 -17.79 0.51
C ILE A 144 1.99 -17.41 -0.72
N ALA A 145 3.33 -17.37 -0.61
CA ALA A 145 4.20 -17.00 -1.72
C ALA A 145 4.05 -17.93 -2.94
N ASN A 146 3.99 -19.24 -2.73
CA ASN A 146 3.86 -20.22 -3.80
C ASN A 146 2.46 -20.28 -4.44
N SER A 147 1.41 -19.89 -3.72
CA SER A 147 0.04 -19.86 -4.23
C SER A 147 -0.33 -18.53 -4.87
N THR A 148 0.46 -17.48 -4.68
CA THR A 148 0.25 -16.19 -5.31
C THR A 148 0.52 -16.27 -6.81
N ILE A 149 -0.44 -15.80 -7.61
CA ILE A 149 -0.27 -15.63 -9.07
C ILE A 149 0.16 -14.18 -9.30
N PRO A 150 1.43 -13.93 -9.70
CA PRO A 150 1.92 -12.57 -9.88
C PRO A 150 1.12 -11.79 -10.93
N GLY A 151 0.72 -10.56 -10.58
CA GLY A 151 -0.14 -9.72 -11.41
C GLY A 151 0.62 -8.80 -12.39
N GLY A 152 1.93 -8.73 -12.30
CA GLY A 152 2.76 -7.76 -13.02
C GLY A 152 2.81 -6.41 -12.31
N GLY A 153 3.44 -5.42 -12.92
CA GLY A 153 3.68 -4.11 -12.33
C GLY A 153 5.01 -3.53 -12.82
N TYR A 154 5.70 -2.78 -11.98
CA TYR A 154 7.04 -2.27 -12.30
C TYR A 154 8.09 -3.39 -12.34
N LYS A 155 7.92 -4.42 -11.53
CA LYS A 155 8.80 -5.58 -11.46
C LYS A 155 7.98 -6.85 -11.56
N GLN A 156 8.40 -7.77 -12.43
CA GLN A 156 7.83 -9.12 -12.46
C GLN A 156 8.38 -9.91 -11.27
N LEU A 157 7.50 -10.32 -10.36
CA LEU A 157 7.88 -11.09 -9.17
C LEU A 157 7.80 -12.60 -9.41
N ASN A 158 8.58 -13.34 -8.64
CA ASN A 158 8.48 -14.78 -8.47
C ASN A 158 8.16 -15.13 -7.01
N ALA A 159 8.00 -16.41 -6.69
CA ALA A 159 7.66 -16.84 -5.33
C ALA A 159 8.73 -16.49 -4.29
N GLU A 160 10.02 -16.45 -4.68
CA GLU A 160 11.11 -16.07 -3.77
C GLU A 160 11.06 -14.57 -3.44
N ASP A 161 10.78 -13.73 -4.44
CA ASP A 161 10.58 -12.29 -4.25
C ASP A 161 9.39 -12.03 -3.30
N ILE A 162 8.25 -12.72 -3.51
CA ILE A 162 7.06 -12.60 -2.69
C ILE A 162 7.34 -13.07 -1.25
N LEU A 163 8.06 -14.17 -1.09
CA LEU A 163 8.47 -14.66 0.24
C LEU A 163 9.36 -13.64 0.97
N ALA A 164 10.27 -12.99 0.25
CA ALA A 164 11.12 -11.94 0.82
C ALA A 164 10.28 -10.74 1.30
N ILE A 165 9.28 -10.33 0.53
CA ILE A 165 8.34 -9.25 0.90
C ILE A 165 7.54 -9.64 2.14
N LEU A 166 6.96 -10.85 2.18
CA LEU A 166 6.20 -11.34 3.33
C LEU A 166 7.04 -11.41 4.60
N LYS A 167 8.29 -11.87 4.51
CA LYS A 167 9.22 -11.88 5.65
C LYS A 167 9.57 -10.48 6.16
N ALA A 168 9.58 -9.48 5.28
CA ALA A 168 9.90 -8.11 5.66
C ALA A 168 8.76 -7.42 6.45
N CYS A 169 7.54 -7.94 6.40
CA CYS A 169 6.38 -7.43 7.16
C CYS A 169 5.81 -8.48 8.15
N TYR A 170 6.54 -9.57 8.44
CA TYR A 170 6.16 -10.61 9.40
C TYR A 170 6.61 -10.24 10.81
#